data_1a285b7c490905230ceec769ea901006
#
_entry.id   1a285b7c490905230ceec769ea901006
#
_cell.length_a   1.000
_cell.length_b   1.000
_cell.length_c   1.000
_cell.angle_alpha   90.00
_cell.angle_beta   90.00
_cell.angle_gamma   90.00
#
_symmetry.space_group_name_H-M   'P 1'
#
loop_
_entity.id
_entity.type
_entity.pdbx_description
1 polymer ?
#
loop_
_entity_poly.entity_id
_entity_poly.type
_entity_poly.pdbx_seq_one_letter_code
_entity_poly.pdbx_strand_id
1 'polypeptide(L)'
;MQRLIVQIYEVQTPAEAEYLIDLDVDHIGSVILSQDNWQQSILKETIETIRSSTAKSSLIPLYHHPETVLQTLDYYQPDIVHFCEALVGHARLWDFCNQLIQLQTAVKNQFPQIKVMRSIPIAQSGDADEVPTLEFAKRFEPASDYFLTDTFLAKAAGSDQNSQPVQGYVGITGKTCNWKIAR
;
A
#
# COMPACT_ATOMS: atom_id res chain seq x y z
N MET A 1 1.91 20.50 18.38
CA MET A 1 2.35 20.14 17.01
C MET A 1 2.00 18.68 16.77
N GLN A 2 1.41 18.35 15.64
CA GLN A 2 1.20 16.96 15.27
C GLN A 2 2.57 16.35 14.91
N ARG A 3 2.93 15.21 15.53
CA ARG A 3 4.20 14.54 15.24
C ARG A 3 4.15 14.02 13.79
N LEU A 4 5.21 14.24 13.03
CA LEU A 4 5.39 13.65 11.72
C LEU A 4 5.64 12.14 11.86
N ILE A 5 4.95 11.32 11.08
CA ILE A 5 5.19 9.88 10.97
C ILE A 5 6.19 9.64 9.84
N VAL A 6 7.30 8.99 10.16
CA VAL A 6 8.32 8.58 9.17
C VAL A 6 8.08 7.13 8.81
N GLN A 7 7.95 6.85 7.52
CA GLN A 7 7.74 5.51 7.00
C GLN A 7 8.79 5.14 5.96
N ILE A 8 9.41 3.96 6.11
CA ILE A 8 10.42 3.39 5.19
C ILE A 8 9.91 2.05 4.67
N TYR A 9 10.04 1.82 3.38
CA TYR A 9 9.59 0.60 2.68
C TYR A 9 10.72 -0.28 2.19
N GLU A 10 10.36 -1.48 1.71
CA GLU A 10 11.23 -2.49 1.10
C GLU A 10 12.26 -3.10 2.06
N VAL A 11 11.94 -3.14 3.35
CA VAL A 11 12.75 -3.79 4.38
C VAL A 11 12.45 -5.28 4.37
N GLN A 12 13.47 -6.12 4.15
CA GLN A 12 13.28 -7.55 3.92
C GLN A 12 14.01 -8.43 4.94
N THR A 13 14.89 -7.86 5.76
CA THR A 13 15.70 -8.59 6.73
C THR A 13 15.59 -8.03 8.14
N PRO A 14 15.76 -8.86 9.19
CA PRO A 14 15.77 -8.38 10.58
C PRO A 14 16.86 -7.31 10.82
N ALA A 15 18.03 -7.46 10.24
CA ALA A 15 19.11 -6.49 10.41
C ALA A 15 18.80 -5.10 9.84
N GLU A 16 18.10 -5.02 8.69
CA GLU A 16 17.60 -3.75 8.16
C GLU A 16 16.55 -3.15 9.08
N ALA A 17 15.66 -3.98 9.62
CA ALA A 17 14.63 -3.55 10.56
C ALA A 17 15.24 -2.99 11.85
N GLU A 18 16.21 -3.68 12.46
CA GLU A 18 16.93 -3.23 13.66
C GLU A 18 17.59 -1.86 13.43
N TYR A 19 18.26 -1.69 12.28
CA TYR A 19 18.87 -0.41 11.93
C TYR A 19 17.87 0.74 11.85
N LEU A 20 16.68 0.49 11.30
CA LEU A 20 15.64 1.53 11.21
C LEU A 20 14.94 1.79 12.55
N ILE A 21 14.83 0.78 13.40
CA ILE A 21 14.33 0.93 14.78
C ILE A 21 15.27 1.83 15.57
N ASP A 22 16.59 1.64 15.45
CA ASP A 22 17.60 2.47 16.11
C ASP A 22 17.59 3.94 15.62
N LEU A 23 17.03 4.19 14.42
CA LEU A 23 16.84 5.53 13.87
C LEU A 23 15.46 6.15 14.19
N ASP A 24 14.68 5.55 15.11
CA ASP A 24 13.33 6.01 15.50
C ASP A 24 12.35 6.12 14.31
N VAL A 25 12.45 5.24 13.30
CA VAL A 25 11.47 5.15 12.22
C VAL A 25 10.15 4.64 12.78
N ASP A 26 9.03 5.33 12.46
CA ASP A 26 7.71 5.01 13.02
C ASP A 26 7.07 3.80 12.35
N HIS A 27 7.10 3.72 11.00
CA HIS A 27 6.54 2.62 10.23
C HIS A 27 7.61 1.99 9.33
N ILE A 28 7.78 0.68 9.44
CA ILE A 28 8.75 -0.10 8.66
C ILE A 28 8.00 -1.09 7.80
N GLY A 29 8.12 -0.94 6.48
CA GLY A 29 7.33 -1.65 5.49
C GLY A 29 8.12 -2.74 4.76
N SER A 30 7.48 -3.90 4.61
CA SER A 30 7.98 -5.05 3.86
C SER A 30 7.07 -5.37 2.69
N VAL A 31 7.59 -5.97 1.63
CA VAL A 31 6.85 -6.25 0.39
C VAL A 31 6.88 -7.75 0.08
N ILE A 32 5.73 -8.31 -0.31
CA ILE A 32 5.63 -9.66 -0.87
C ILE A 32 5.25 -9.54 -2.35
N LEU A 33 6.17 -9.95 -3.21
CA LEU A 33 6.07 -9.74 -4.66
C LEU A 33 5.11 -10.72 -5.36
N SER A 34 4.93 -11.93 -4.81
CA SER A 34 4.13 -12.98 -5.47
C SER A 34 3.31 -13.78 -4.46
N GLN A 35 2.07 -14.06 -4.85
CA GLN A 35 1.19 -14.95 -4.09
C GLN A 35 1.68 -16.41 -4.04
N ASP A 36 2.51 -16.84 -5.00
CA ASP A 36 3.04 -18.22 -5.04
C ASP A 36 4.18 -18.43 -4.04
N ASN A 37 4.79 -17.35 -3.56
CA ASN A 37 5.87 -17.35 -2.56
C ASN A 37 5.56 -16.37 -1.41
N TRP A 38 4.33 -16.42 -0.91
CA TRP A 38 3.93 -15.51 0.13
C TRP A 38 4.49 -15.85 1.52
N GLN A 39 4.79 -17.14 1.80
CA GLN A 39 5.38 -17.58 3.05
C GLN A 39 6.91 -17.52 3.00
N GLN A 40 7.50 -16.59 3.75
CA GLN A 40 8.95 -16.39 3.82
C GLN A 40 9.37 -16.25 5.28
N SER A 41 10.19 -17.18 5.78
CA SER A 41 10.60 -17.22 7.19
C SER A 41 11.39 -15.98 7.62
N ILE A 42 12.31 -15.50 6.76
CA ILE A 42 13.10 -14.29 7.03
C ILE A 42 12.20 -13.06 7.13
N LEU A 43 11.21 -12.94 6.25
CA LEU A 43 10.27 -11.83 6.29
C LEU A 43 9.40 -11.89 7.55
N LYS A 44 9.01 -13.08 7.99
CA LYS A 44 8.29 -13.25 9.25
C LYS A 44 9.11 -12.80 10.45
N GLU A 45 10.38 -13.22 10.52
CA GLU A 45 11.33 -12.79 11.55
C GLU A 45 11.51 -11.26 11.53
N THR A 46 11.62 -10.66 10.34
CA THR A 46 11.68 -9.19 10.16
C THR A 46 10.48 -8.49 10.77
N ILE A 47 9.26 -8.95 10.47
CA ILE A 47 8.02 -8.39 11.01
C ILE A 47 7.94 -8.59 12.53
N GLU A 48 8.35 -9.74 13.05
CA GLU A 48 8.40 -10.02 14.49
C GLU A 48 9.42 -9.11 15.21
N THR A 49 10.58 -8.85 14.60
CA THR A 49 11.58 -7.89 15.08
C THR A 49 10.98 -6.49 15.20
N ILE A 50 10.31 -6.01 14.16
CA ILE A 50 9.65 -4.68 14.18
C ILE A 50 8.58 -4.63 15.27
N ARG A 51 7.71 -5.63 15.36
CA ARG A 51 6.62 -5.69 16.34
C ARG A 51 7.10 -5.78 17.79
N SER A 52 8.33 -6.24 18.01
CA SER A 52 8.96 -6.27 19.34
C SER A 52 9.51 -4.91 19.77
N SER A 53 9.38 -3.89 18.94
CA SER A 53 9.83 -2.51 19.17
C SER A 53 8.66 -1.54 19.33
N THR A 54 8.95 -0.23 19.28
CA THR A 54 7.95 0.84 19.25
C THR A 54 7.47 1.15 17.84
N ALA A 55 8.19 0.72 16.80
CA ALA A 55 7.81 0.89 15.41
C ALA A 55 6.60 0.02 15.03
N LYS A 56 5.92 0.38 13.94
CA LYS A 56 4.82 -0.38 13.37
C LYS A 56 5.25 -1.12 12.11
N SER A 57 4.99 -2.42 12.08
CA SER A 57 5.19 -3.22 10.89
C SER A 57 4.11 -2.95 9.85
N SER A 58 4.50 -2.68 8.61
CA SER A 58 3.59 -2.52 7.47
C SER A 58 3.90 -3.58 6.42
N LEU A 59 2.88 -4.29 5.91
CA LEU A 59 3.05 -5.34 4.91
C LEU A 59 2.32 -4.98 3.63
N ILE A 60 3.03 -5.03 2.51
CA ILE A 60 2.50 -4.77 1.16
C ILE A 60 2.45 -6.10 0.38
N PRO A 61 1.28 -6.75 0.26
CA PRO A 61 1.11 -7.84 -0.69
C PRO A 61 0.90 -7.27 -2.10
N LEU A 62 1.75 -7.63 -3.08
CA LEU A 62 1.53 -7.29 -4.48
C LEU A 62 0.63 -8.34 -5.15
N TYR A 63 -0.49 -8.63 -4.51
CA TYR A 63 -1.59 -9.47 -4.97
C TYR A 63 -2.84 -9.15 -4.15
N HIS A 64 -4.01 -9.45 -4.73
CA HIS A 64 -5.30 -9.12 -4.12
C HIS A 64 -6.30 -10.28 -4.15
N HIS A 65 -5.83 -11.52 -4.31
CA HIS A 65 -6.69 -12.70 -4.18
C HIS A 65 -7.12 -12.82 -2.70
N PRO A 66 -8.43 -12.76 -2.38
CA PRO A 66 -8.88 -12.58 -1.00
C PRO A 66 -8.37 -13.66 -0.04
N GLU A 67 -8.48 -14.92 -0.44
CA GLU A 67 -8.06 -16.05 0.41
C GLU A 67 -6.56 -15.99 0.72
N THR A 68 -5.72 -15.73 -0.30
CA THR A 68 -4.27 -15.63 -0.12
C THR A 68 -3.89 -14.44 0.76
N VAL A 69 -4.55 -13.29 0.59
CA VAL A 69 -4.31 -12.12 1.44
C VAL A 69 -4.67 -12.42 2.90
N LEU A 70 -5.83 -13.04 3.16
CA LEU A 70 -6.22 -13.38 4.53
C LEU A 70 -5.26 -14.40 5.17
N GLN A 71 -4.82 -15.42 4.43
CA GLN A 71 -3.80 -16.37 4.90
C GLN A 71 -2.45 -15.68 5.18
N THR A 72 -2.05 -14.73 4.32
CA THR A 72 -0.85 -13.92 4.51
C THR A 72 -0.92 -13.12 5.81
N LEU A 73 -2.04 -12.44 6.05
CA LEU A 73 -2.22 -11.64 7.26
C LEU A 73 -2.29 -12.50 8.53
N ASP A 74 -2.89 -13.67 8.45
CA ASP A 74 -2.91 -14.63 9.55
C ASP A 74 -1.50 -15.13 9.90
N TYR A 75 -0.67 -15.38 8.91
CA TYR A 75 0.70 -15.85 9.10
C TYR A 75 1.62 -14.77 9.66
N TYR A 76 1.60 -13.56 9.07
CA TYR A 76 2.55 -12.49 9.41
C TYR A 76 2.11 -11.62 10.58
N GLN A 77 0.79 -11.43 10.77
CA GLN A 77 0.20 -10.58 11.80
C GLN A 77 0.83 -9.16 11.85
N PRO A 78 0.93 -8.43 10.73
CA PRO A 78 1.51 -7.09 10.75
C PRO A 78 0.62 -6.10 11.52
N ASP A 79 1.15 -4.94 11.93
CA ASP A 79 0.34 -3.85 12.49
C ASP A 79 -0.49 -3.17 11.41
N ILE A 80 0.04 -3.07 10.19
CA ILE A 80 -0.58 -2.40 9.05
C ILE A 80 -0.51 -3.30 7.81
N VAL A 81 -1.61 -3.46 7.09
CA VAL A 81 -1.58 -3.95 5.70
C VAL A 81 -1.74 -2.77 4.77
N HIS A 82 -0.88 -2.69 3.74
CA HIS A 82 -0.90 -1.60 2.78
C HIS A 82 -1.23 -2.10 1.37
N PHE A 83 -2.37 -1.66 0.85
CA PHE A 83 -2.84 -1.97 -0.49
C PHE A 83 -2.50 -0.83 -1.46
N CYS A 84 -1.79 -1.12 -2.54
CA CYS A 84 -1.30 -0.12 -3.49
C CYS A 84 -1.61 -0.46 -4.95
N GLU A 85 -2.65 -1.26 -5.23
CA GLU A 85 -3.09 -1.56 -6.60
C GLU A 85 -3.41 -0.26 -7.35
N ALA A 86 -3.03 -0.21 -8.62
CA ALA A 86 -3.39 0.88 -9.51
C ALA A 86 -4.90 0.88 -9.76
N LEU A 87 -5.59 1.88 -9.22
CA LEU A 87 -7.06 2.00 -9.37
C LEU A 87 -7.47 2.50 -10.76
N VAL A 88 -6.54 3.06 -11.52
CA VAL A 88 -6.78 3.66 -12.84
C VAL A 88 -6.44 2.66 -13.96
N GLY A 89 -7.14 2.76 -15.08
CA GLY A 89 -6.85 1.96 -16.28
C GLY A 89 -7.62 0.65 -16.39
N HIS A 90 -8.56 0.38 -15.49
CA HIS A 90 -9.42 -0.80 -15.56
C HIS A 90 -10.67 -0.53 -16.41
N ALA A 91 -11.01 -1.45 -17.32
CA ALA A 91 -12.21 -1.33 -18.17
C ALA A 91 -13.52 -1.26 -17.33
N ARG A 92 -13.53 -1.93 -16.16
CA ARG A 92 -14.64 -1.92 -15.19
C ARG A 92 -14.14 -1.35 -13.86
N LEU A 93 -13.71 -0.10 -13.91
CA LEU A 93 -13.05 0.61 -12.81
C LEU A 93 -13.76 0.45 -11.46
N TRP A 94 -15.04 0.75 -11.41
CA TRP A 94 -15.78 0.76 -10.13
C TRP A 94 -16.09 -0.62 -9.61
N ASP A 95 -16.23 -1.62 -10.48
CA ASP A 95 -16.36 -3.03 -10.06
C ASP A 95 -15.06 -3.52 -9.43
N PHE A 96 -13.91 -3.16 -10.02
CA PHE A 96 -12.60 -3.47 -9.43
C PHE A 96 -12.42 -2.78 -8.06
N CYS A 97 -12.73 -1.49 -7.97
CA CYS A 97 -12.71 -0.79 -6.67
C CYS A 97 -13.62 -1.46 -5.63
N ASN A 98 -14.82 -1.88 -6.01
CA ASN A 98 -15.74 -2.57 -5.10
C ASN A 98 -15.19 -3.91 -4.61
N GLN A 99 -14.50 -4.68 -5.46
CA GLN A 99 -13.83 -5.91 -5.05
C GLN A 99 -12.72 -5.64 -4.02
N LEU A 100 -11.90 -4.61 -4.23
CA LEU A 100 -10.87 -4.22 -3.27
C LEU A 100 -11.44 -3.70 -1.95
N ILE A 101 -12.53 -2.95 -1.98
CA ILE A 101 -13.24 -2.49 -0.78
C ILE A 101 -13.80 -3.69 0.00
N GLN A 102 -14.36 -4.69 -0.69
CA GLN A 102 -14.83 -5.91 -0.06
C GLN A 102 -13.68 -6.67 0.62
N LEU A 103 -12.53 -6.79 -0.05
CA LEU A 103 -11.33 -7.38 0.53
C LEU A 103 -10.88 -6.64 1.79
N GLN A 104 -10.75 -5.31 1.73
CA GLN A 104 -10.35 -4.49 2.88
C GLN A 104 -11.35 -4.61 4.04
N THR A 105 -12.65 -4.68 3.73
CA THR A 105 -13.69 -4.90 4.73
C THR A 105 -13.57 -6.28 5.37
N ALA A 106 -13.29 -7.32 4.60
CA ALA A 106 -13.06 -8.67 5.12
C ALA A 106 -11.83 -8.70 6.04
N VAL A 107 -10.74 -8.01 5.68
CA VAL A 107 -9.56 -7.85 6.53
C VAL A 107 -9.92 -7.18 7.86
N LYS A 108 -10.63 -6.04 7.84
CA LYS A 108 -11.03 -5.33 9.07
C LYS A 108 -11.93 -6.18 9.97
N ASN A 109 -12.78 -7.00 9.38
CA ASN A 109 -13.68 -7.88 10.15
C ASN A 109 -12.93 -9.07 10.78
N GLN A 110 -11.99 -9.67 10.04
CA GLN A 110 -11.27 -10.86 10.50
C GLN A 110 -10.08 -10.49 11.40
N PHE A 111 -9.43 -9.37 11.16
CA PHE A 111 -8.24 -8.90 11.86
C PHE A 111 -8.42 -7.46 12.36
N PRO A 112 -9.29 -7.20 13.34
CA PRO A 112 -9.61 -5.84 13.82
C PRO A 112 -8.38 -5.11 14.42
N GLN A 113 -7.32 -5.83 14.77
CA GLN A 113 -6.05 -5.28 15.24
C GLN A 113 -5.16 -4.76 14.12
N ILE A 114 -5.33 -5.26 12.87
CA ILE A 114 -4.54 -4.82 11.71
C ILE A 114 -5.17 -3.58 11.10
N LYS A 115 -4.39 -2.52 10.98
CA LYS A 115 -4.82 -1.29 10.32
C LYS A 115 -4.71 -1.42 8.79
N VAL A 116 -5.67 -0.87 8.09
CA VAL A 116 -5.68 -0.88 6.63
C VAL A 116 -5.20 0.46 6.10
N MET A 117 -4.10 0.44 5.35
CA MET A 117 -3.59 1.57 4.57
C MET A 117 -3.92 1.38 3.09
N ARG A 118 -4.38 2.43 2.43
CA ARG A 118 -4.70 2.41 1.00
C ARG A 118 -3.94 3.50 0.26
N SER A 119 -3.19 3.13 -0.79
CA SER A 119 -2.64 4.11 -1.74
C SER A 119 -3.74 4.70 -2.60
N ILE A 120 -3.84 6.03 -2.60
CA ILE A 120 -4.75 6.79 -3.45
C ILE A 120 -3.93 7.44 -4.56
N PRO A 121 -4.18 7.10 -5.84
CA PRO A 121 -3.44 7.66 -6.95
C PRO A 121 -3.74 9.15 -7.12
N ILE A 122 -2.69 9.94 -7.29
CA ILE A 122 -2.76 11.35 -7.63
C ILE A 122 -2.00 11.59 -8.93
N ALA A 123 -2.63 12.25 -9.89
CA ALA A 123 -1.97 12.62 -11.15
C ALA A 123 -0.80 13.59 -10.93
N GLN A 124 0.10 13.68 -11.89
CA GLN A 124 1.10 14.73 -11.95
C GLN A 124 0.43 16.10 -12.16
N SER A 125 1.17 17.18 -11.85
CA SER A 125 0.70 18.54 -12.17
C SER A 125 0.54 18.70 -13.68
N GLY A 126 -0.67 19.06 -14.12
CA GLY A 126 -1.04 19.17 -15.53
C GLY A 126 -1.98 18.08 -16.03
N ASP A 127 -1.98 16.90 -15.39
CA ASP A 127 -2.78 15.73 -15.78
C ASP A 127 -3.92 15.45 -14.79
N ALA A 128 -4.33 16.46 -14.01
CA ALA A 128 -5.22 16.32 -12.85
C ALA A 128 -6.61 15.75 -13.17
N ASP A 129 -7.10 15.94 -14.41
CA ASP A 129 -8.44 15.50 -14.81
C ASP A 129 -8.51 14.01 -15.18
N GLU A 130 -7.36 13.33 -15.27
CA GLU A 130 -7.28 11.92 -15.67
C GLU A 130 -7.47 10.94 -14.49
N VAL A 131 -7.34 11.41 -13.25
CA VAL A 131 -7.42 10.56 -12.05
C VAL A 131 -8.50 11.08 -11.09
N PRO A 132 -9.59 10.32 -10.85
CA PRO A 132 -10.65 10.71 -9.93
C PRO A 132 -10.23 10.50 -8.46
N THR A 133 -9.13 11.14 -8.04
CA THR A 133 -8.47 10.96 -6.73
C THR A 133 -9.44 11.11 -5.57
N LEU A 134 -10.24 12.19 -5.55
CA LEU A 134 -11.19 12.46 -4.45
C LEU A 134 -12.34 11.45 -4.42
N GLU A 135 -12.75 10.91 -5.57
CA GLU A 135 -13.78 9.87 -5.62
C GLU A 135 -13.23 8.55 -5.08
N PHE A 136 -11.99 8.19 -5.42
CA PHE A 136 -11.31 7.04 -4.80
C PHE A 136 -11.23 7.20 -3.29
N ALA A 137 -10.73 8.33 -2.80
CA ALA A 137 -10.63 8.57 -1.36
C ALA A 137 -11.98 8.40 -0.65
N LYS A 138 -13.05 9.02 -1.15
CA LYS A 138 -14.40 8.89 -0.58
C LYS A 138 -14.93 7.46 -0.56
N ARG A 139 -14.66 6.67 -1.61
CA ARG A 139 -15.13 5.28 -1.70
C ARG A 139 -14.39 4.35 -0.75
N PHE A 140 -13.06 4.55 -0.61
CA PHE A 140 -12.23 3.71 0.24
C PHE A 140 -12.20 4.13 1.72
N GLU A 141 -12.65 5.35 2.06
CA GLU A 141 -12.66 5.87 3.43
C GLU A 141 -13.27 4.89 4.45
N PRO A 142 -14.47 4.28 4.23
CA PRO A 142 -15.06 3.37 5.21
C PRO A 142 -14.26 2.09 5.48
N ALA A 143 -13.43 1.68 4.51
CA ALA A 143 -12.64 0.46 4.56
C ALA A 143 -11.15 0.70 4.86
N SER A 144 -10.72 1.95 5.12
CA SER A 144 -9.32 2.31 5.34
C SER A 144 -9.13 3.05 6.66
N ASP A 145 -7.99 2.83 7.32
CA ASP A 145 -7.57 3.59 8.50
C ASP A 145 -6.57 4.69 8.13
N TYR A 146 -5.81 4.51 7.04
CA TYR A 146 -4.84 5.46 6.52
C TYR A 146 -4.95 5.57 5.00
N PHE A 147 -4.67 6.76 4.48
CA PHE A 147 -4.39 6.98 3.06
C PHE A 147 -2.93 7.36 2.87
N LEU A 148 -2.31 6.76 1.86
CA LEU A 148 -1.06 7.19 1.29
C LEU A 148 -1.33 7.75 -0.10
N THR A 149 -0.82 8.92 -0.44
CA THR A 149 -0.98 9.50 -1.77
C THR A 149 0.23 9.17 -2.62
N ASP A 150 0.02 8.48 -3.74
CA ASP A 150 1.07 8.06 -4.67
C ASP A 150 0.88 8.68 -6.06
N THR A 151 1.98 9.12 -6.67
CA THR A 151 1.93 9.70 -8.01
C THR A 151 1.60 8.64 -9.04
N PHE A 152 0.48 8.83 -9.74
CA PHE A 152 0.11 8.03 -10.91
C PHE A 152 0.71 8.68 -12.17
N LEU A 153 1.45 7.88 -12.95
CA LEU A 153 1.99 8.30 -14.23
C LEU A 153 0.97 7.97 -15.33
N ALA A 154 0.42 9.00 -15.95
CA ALA A 154 -0.43 8.84 -17.13
C ALA A 154 0.30 8.14 -18.26
N LYS A 155 -0.43 7.47 -19.16
CA LYS A 155 0.16 6.84 -20.34
C LYS A 155 0.85 7.91 -21.20
N ALA A 156 2.08 7.63 -21.60
CA ALA A 156 2.70 8.46 -22.64
C ALA A 156 1.87 8.36 -23.94
N ALA A 157 1.64 9.49 -24.61
CA ALA A 157 0.88 9.53 -25.84
C ALA A 157 1.47 8.53 -26.86
N GLY A 158 0.66 7.55 -27.30
CA GLY A 158 1.07 6.50 -28.24
C GLY A 158 1.66 5.23 -27.59
N SER A 159 1.64 5.08 -26.26
CA SER A 159 2.06 3.87 -25.57
C SER A 159 0.85 3.09 -25.05
N ASP A 160 0.80 1.78 -25.31
CA ASP A 160 -0.22 0.89 -24.74
C ASP A 160 0.11 0.45 -23.30
N GLN A 161 1.31 0.76 -22.81
CA GLN A 161 1.77 0.36 -21.48
C GLN A 161 1.59 1.47 -20.44
N ASN A 162 1.11 1.12 -19.26
CA ASN A 162 1.13 1.97 -18.10
C ASN A 162 2.59 2.31 -17.76
N SER A 163 2.88 3.60 -17.52
CA SER A 163 4.24 4.06 -17.18
C SER A 163 4.62 3.80 -15.72
N GLN A 164 3.84 3.01 -14.98
CA GLN A 164 4.15 2.68 -13.58
C GLN A 164 5.38 1.75 -13.50
N PRO A 165 6.29 1.95 -12.54
CA PRO A 165 7.46 1.09 -12.36
C PRO A 165 7.12 -0.37 -12.08
N VAL A 166 6.01 -0.62 -11.38
CA VAL A 166 5.47 -1.96 -11.14
C VAL A 166 4.09 -2.06 -11.79
N GLN A 167 3.94 -2.99 -12.71
CA GLN A 167 2.69 -3.17 -13.44
C GLN A 167 1.53 -3.51 -12.48
N GLY A 168 0.44 -2.77 -12.58
CA GLY A 168 -0.77 -2.98 -11.77
C GLY A 168 -0.73 -2.32 -10.38
N TYR A 169 0.37 -1.63 -10.03
CA TYR A 169 0.53 -0.97 -8.73
C TYR A 169 0.93 0.50 -8.90
N VAL A 170 0.63 1.33 -7.87
CA VAL A 170 1.05 2.73 -7.81
C VAL A 170 2.22 2.89 -6.85
N GLY A 171 3.04 3.92 -7.09
CA GLY A 171 4.20 4.27 -6.24
C GLY A 171 5.54 4.07 -6.93
N ILE A 172 6.62 4.36 -6.19
CA ILE A 172 8.03 4.21 -6.62
C ILE A 172 8.38 5.04 -7.87
N THR A 173 7.59 6.05 -8.21
CA THR A 173 7.76 6.82 -9.46
C THR A 173 8.90 7.85 -9.38
N GLY A 174 9.29 8.29 -8.20
CA GLY A 174 10.23 9.40 -8.00
C GLY A 174 9.72 10.74 -8.56
N LYS A 175 8.43 10.84 -8.86
CA LYS A 175 7.80 12.05 -9.42
C LYS A 175 6.88 12.71 -8.41
N THR A 176 6.77 14.04 -8.51
CA THR A 176 5.86 14.81 -7.66
C THR A 176 4.44 14.75 -8.17
N CYS A 177 3.48 14.64 -7.26
CA CYS A 177 2.05 14.68 -7.56
C CYS A 177 1.51 16.13 -7.64
N ASN A 178 0.24 16.25 -8.00
CA ASN A 178 -0.48 17.51 -7.91
C ASN A 178 -0.84 17.85 -6.45
N TRP A 179 0.02 18.65 -5.80
CA TRP A 179 -0.13 19.06 -4.40
C TRP A 179 -1.42 19.84 -4.09
N LYS A 180 -2.12 20.38 -5.09
CA LYS A 180 -3.41 21.05 -4.86
C LYS A 180 -4.52 20.07 -4.53
N ILE A 181 -4.40 18.82 -5.02
CA ILE A 181 -5.34 17.73 -4.76
C ILE A 181 -4.96 16.99 -3.47
N ALA A 182 -3.67 16.92 -3.16
CA ALA A 182 -3.16 16.20 -1.97
C ALA A 182 -3.41 16.94 -0.64
N ARG A 183 -3.92 18.17 -0.68
CA ARG A 183 -4.26 19.00 0.49
C ARG A 183 -5.73 18.91 0.82
#